data_4ab4f54eddcb99596f463ec5e7289f9b
#
_entry.id   4ab4f54eddcb99596f463ec5e7289f9b
#
_cell.length_a   1.000
_cell.length_b   1.000
_cell.length_c   1.000
_cell.angle_alpha   90.00
_cell.angle_beta   90.00
_cell.angle_gamma   90.00
#
_symmetry.space_group_name_H-M   'P 1'
#
loop_
_entity.id
_entity.type
_entity.pdbx_description
1 polymer ?
#
loop_
_entity_poly.entity_id
_entity_poly.type
_entity_poly.pdbx_seq_one_letter_code
_entity_poly.pdbx_strand_id
1 'polypeptide(L)'
;MLGGDPINIDGLFEDWDEVPVLYSDQYGDAISADYSLLKITYDSEFLFIYFKFHDGEFLMQDWNDFQLYIDADNDSSTGSLFHGIGAELEWTFGERSGYKYSNGQQTELYQNDLSLRIAPTITSMEFEIAIARESPALTIDGSQSITQGRIILTEASASGDLIPDELGGVLFSIFEDEVLPPEPIALDRLNDSDIRIVSYNTKNEGILDDDREAHFKRIIQALDPDVIALQEHGEWEEIDDVIQSWFPNQQWHASWTYRDLVVLSRFSIIDDANMISSERTMAALLDTESELGENLLIFNSHLSCCSNNDDRQQQADEFAGAWRDWVQNDSGPFYLEDSTPFIHVGDFNYVGYSQQVRTIASGDIENEADYGDDFLPDWDATDIIDLFSRHTHKRMGYTWRNDGSSFNPGKLDYVFYSDATIDTGKHYILNTIAMDDAVLDYYGLEWNDTQEASDHLPIVFDILVNDDIGVDGEKILPNQFKVHSNYPNPFNASTNILINLSRPEIVELSIYDVMGNKIKNLISGTELNGPITINWDGTNSKGENVTSGLYFYLLMLNKNNYVGKMILLK
;
A
#
# COMPACT_ATOMS: atom_id res chain seq x y z
N MET A 1 27.68 -6.05 10.34
CA MET A 1 27.68 -6.05 8.86
C MET A 1 26.25 -5.72 8.49
N LEU A 2 26.06 -4.59 7.84
CA LEU A 2 24.74 -4.19 7.35
C LEU A 2 24.53 -4.99 6.06
N GLY A 3 23.74 -6.06 6.10
CA GLY A 3 23.14 -6.63 4.91
C GLY A 3 22.10 -5.62 4.39
N GLY A 4 21.80 -5.61 3.11
CA GLY A 4 20.68 -4.84 2.62
C GLY A 4 19.37 -5.44 3.16
N ASP A 5 18.54 -4.63 3.77
CA ASP A 5 17.22 -5.04 4.23
C ASP A 5 16.17 -4.76 3.15
N PRO A 6 15.16 -5.62 2.99
CA PRO A 6 14.12 -5.43 1.97
C PRO A 6 13.17 -4.30 2.38
N ILE A 7 13.29 -3.14 1.71
CA ILE A 7 12.45 -1.97 1.94
C ILE A 7 11.37 -1.88 0.86
N ASN A 8 10.11 -1.64 1.26
CA ASN A 8 9.05 -1.21 0.38
C ASN A 8 8.92 0.31 0.45
N ILE A 9 8.78 0.97 -0.67
CA ILE A 9 8.48 2.42 -0.70
C ILE A 9 6.96 2.55 -0.84
N ASP A 10 6.29 2.63 0.29
CA ASP A 10 4.83 2.64 0.37
C ASP A 10 4.26 3.65 1.39
N GLY A 11 5.13 4.21 2.25
CA GLY A 11 4.76 5.16 3.30
C GLY A 11 4.46 4.50 4.64
N LEU A 12 4.74 3.19 4.78
CA LEU A 12 4.81 2.46 6.04
C LEU A 12 6.28 2.27 6.42
N PHE A 13 6.60 2.29 7.69
CA PHE A 13 7.99 2.38 8.15
C PHE A 13 8.44 1.20 9.02
N GLU A 14 7.59 0.17 9.17
CA GLU A 14 7.90 -1.00 10.00
C GLU A 14 9.07 -1.82 9.46
N ASP A 15 9.28 -1.85 8.15
CA ASP A 15 10.41 -2.52 7.51
C ASP A 15 11.75 -1.80 7.76
N TRP A 16 11.70 -0.54 8.20
CA TRP A 16 12.87 0.21 8.65
C TRP A 16 13.28 -0.08 10.11
N ASP A 17 12.51 -0.81 10.90
CA ASP A 17 12.79 -1.03 12.32
C ASP A 17 14.13 -1.75 12.55
N GLU A 18 14.46 -2.73 11.71
CA GLU A 18 15.72 -3.48 11.78
C GLU A 18 16.92 -2.75 11.14
N VAL A 19 16.68 -1.69 10.35
CA VAL A 19 17.76 -0.90 9.74
C VAL A 19 18.40 -0.01 10.81
N PRO A 20 19.72 -0.13 11.04
CA PRO A 20 20.40 0.65 12.05
C PRO A 20 20.36 2.15 11.78
N VAL A 21 20.16 2.93 12.86
CA VAL A 21 20.30 4.39 12.78
C VAL A 21 21.73 4.75 12.41
N LEU A 22 21.90 5.47 11.30
CA LEU A 22 23.20 5.91 10.80
C LEU A 22 23.63 7.22 11.47
N TYR A 23 22.69 8.13 11.71
CA TYR A 23 22.89 9.39 12.44
C TYR A 23 21.67 9.69 13.29
N SER A 24 21.90 10.25 14.48
CA SER A 24 20.85 10.77 15.36
C SER A 24 21.15 12.23 15.64
N ASP A 25 20.14 13.06 15.50
CA ASP A 25 20.22 14.48 15.67
C ASP A 25 19.67 14.95 17.01
N GLN A 26 20.07 16.17 17.43
CA GLN A 26 19.72 16.70 18.73
C GLN A 26 18.41 17.48 18.66
N TYR A 27 17.46 17.15 19.53
CA TYR A 27 16.20 17.88 19.63
C TYR A 27 16.39 19.35 20.00
N GLY A 28 15.80 20.25 19.20
CA GLY A 28 15.62 21.67 19.52
C GLY A 28 16.78 22.57 19.12
N ASP A 29 17.63 22.21 18.17
CA ASP A 29 18.69 23.04 17.60
C ASP A 29 18.28 23.76 16.32
N ALA A 30 17.15 23.39 15.72
CA ALA A 30 16.49 24.13 14.65
C ALA A 30 15.13 24.73 15.08
N ILE A 31 14.57 25.64 14.26
CA ILE A 31 13.31 26.32 14.54
C ILE A 31 12.19 25.91 13.59
N SER A 32 12.49 25.65 12.33
CA SER A 32 11.49 25.38 11.29
C SER A 32 11.23 23.89 11.09
N ALA A 33 12.27 23.11 10.89
CA ALA A 33 12.23 21.67 10.80
C ALA A 33 13.40 21.11 11.59
N ASP A 34 13.15 20.20 12.50
CA ASP A 34 14.12 19.66 13.45
C ASP A 34 14.25 18.18 13.15
N TYR A 35 15.33 17.79 12.46
CA TYR A 35 15.59 16.38 12.11
C TYR A 35 15.85 15.56 13.38
N SER A 36 15.49 14.30 13.37
CA SER A 36 15.68 13.39 14.48
C SER A 36 16.70 12.32 14.19
N LEU A 37 16.58 11.68 13.03
CA LEU A 37 17.49 10.58 12.67
C LEU A 37 17.51 10.34 11.16
N LEU A 38 18.58 9.64 10.74
CA LEU A 38 18.81 9.18 9.38
C LEU A 38 19.15 7.70 9.39
N LYS A 39 18.52 6.92 8.51
CA LYS A 39 18.89 5.54 8.19
C LYS A 39 19.16 5.41 6.71
N ILE A 40 20.05 4.49 6.32
CA ILE A 40 20.34 4.18 4.92
C ILE A 40 20.48 2.68 4.78
N THR A 41 19.87 2.14 3.76
CA THR A 41 20.06 0.78 3.29
C THR A 41 20.04 0.72 1.76
N TYR A 42 20.13 -0.45 1.15
CA TYR A 42 20.22 -0.61 -0.30
C TYR A 42 19.81 -2.01 -0.72
N ASP A 43 19.45 -2.13 -2.00
CA ASP A 43 19.37 -3.42 -2.70
C ASP A 43 20.21 -3.39 -4.00
N SER A 44 19.95 -4.31 -4.91
CA SER A 44 20.65 -4.34 -6.20
C SER A 44 20.30 -3.16 -7.12
N GLU A 45 19.13 -2.55 -6.93
CA GLU A 45 18.59 -1.51 -7.82
C GLU A 45 18.63 -0.11 -7.20
N PHE A 46 18.38 -0.01 -5.88
CA PHE A 46 18.17 1.26 -5.21
C PHE A 46 19.07 1.49 -4.00
N LEU A 47 19.36 2.75 -3.75
CA LEU A 47 19.77 3.30 -2.47
C LEU A 47 18.52 3.80 -1.78
N PHE A 48 18.24 3.32 -0.57
CA PHE A 48 17.11 3.70 0.26
C PHE A 48 17.57 4.63 1.38
N ILE A 49 16.85 5.69 1.61
CA ILE A 49 17.11 6.70 2.62
C ILE A 49 15.83 6.91 3.42
N TYR A 50 15.92 6.82 4.73
CA TYR A 50 14.84 7.15 5.65
C TYR A 50 15.30 8.23 6.61
N PHE A 51 14.45 9.21 6.84
CA PHE A 51 14.68 10.22 7.85
C PHE A 51 13.37 10.61 8.54
N LYS A 52 13.53 11.13 9.75
CA LYS A 52 12.44 11.53 10.63
C LYS A 52 12.72 12.88 11.25
N PHE A 53 11.67 13.65 11.49
CA PHE A 53 11.68 14.89 12.26
C PHE A 53 11.30 14.62 13.71
N HIS A 54 11.74 15.49 14.62
CA HIS A 54 11.35 15.43 16.03
C HIS A 54 9.91 15.84 16.26
N ASP A 55 9.41 16.81 15.48
CA ASP A 55 8.05 17.32 15.52
C ASP A 55 7.66 17.94 14.17
N GLY A 56 6.36 18.21 14.01
CA GLY A 56 5.81 18.81 12.78
C GLY A 56 5.59 17.78 11.67
N GLU A 57 4.57 18.01 10.88
CA GLU A 57 4.32 17.28 9.63
C GLU A 57 4.69 18.17 8.44
N PHE A 58 5.44 17.61 7.49
CA PHE A 58 5.94 18.33 6.32
C PHE A 58 5.44 17.67 5.04
N LEU A 59 5.27 18.46 3.98
CA LEU A 59 4.97 17.97 2.64
C LEU A 59 6.26 17.93 1.82
N MET A 60 6.75 16.73 1.44
CA MET A 60 8.08 16.60 0.84
C MET A 60 8.14 17.08 -0.60
N GLN A 61 7.09 16.92 -1.39
CA GLN A 61 7.10 17.21 -2.82
C GLN A 61 6.72 18.66 -3.19
N ASP A 62 6.36 19.50 -2.22
CA ASP A 62 5.91 20.87 -2.48
C ASP A 62 6.10 21.78 -1.25
N TRP A 63 6.14 23.08 -1.48
CA TRP A 63 6.12 24.12 -0.43
C TRP A 63 7.21 23.99 0.65
N ASN A 64 8.41 23.52 0.28
CA ASN A 64 9.53 23.38 1.19
C ASN A 64 10.86 23.74 0.52
N ASP A 65 11.90 23.95 1.35
CA ASP A 65 13.28 24.22 0.94
C ASP A 65 14.22 23.06 1.39
N PHE A 66 13.68 21.82 1.53
CA PHE A 66 14.48 20.65 1.87
C PHE A 66 15.39 20.24 0.73
N GLN A 67 16.65 19.93 1.07
CA GLN A 67 17.68 19.56 0.10
C GLN A 67 18.39 18.27 0.54
N LEU A 68 18.80 17.51 -0.45
CA LEU A 68 19.60 16.29 -0.32
C LEU A 68 20.89 16.48 -1.14
N TYR A 69 22.03 16.28 -0.49
CA TYR A 69 23.34 16.23 -1.12
C TYR A 69 23.95 14.85 -0.97
N ILE A 70 24.45 14.28 -2.07
CA ILE A 70 25.19 13.00 -2.06
C ILE A 70 26.54 13.19 -2.76
N ASP A 71 27.61 12.96 -2.01
CA ASP A 71 28.98 12.79 -2.51
C ASP A 71 29.14 11.29 -2.81
N ALA A 72 29.13 10.96 -4.10
CA ALA A 72 29.05 9.58 -4.57
C ALA A 72 30.42 8.88 -4.69
N ASP A 73 31.52 9.64 -4.73
CA ASP A 73 32.89 9.10 -4.82
C ASP A 73 33.72 9.29 -3.54
N ASN A 74 33.12 9.94 -2.52
CA ASN A 74 33.72 10.29 -1.24
C ASN A 74 35.01 11.13 -1.40
N ASP A 75 35.03 12.02 -2.40
CA ASP A 75 36.14 12.93 -2.70
C ASP A 75 35.66 14.39 -2.69
N SER A 76 35.95 15.12 -1.62
CA SER A 76 35.57 16.52 -1.46
C SER A 76 36.20 17.47 -2.49
N SER A 77 37.04 17.00 -3.40
CA SER A 77 37.62 17.78 -4.48
C SER A 77 36.84 17.71 -5.80
N THR A 78 35.85 16.81 -5.89
CA THR A 78 34.92 16.65 -7.02
C THR A 78 33.56 17.25 -6.66
N GLY A 79 32.59 17.25 -7.58
CA GLY A 79 31.22 17.67 -7.30
C GLY A 79 31.03 19.14 -6.92
N SER A 80 29.93 19.44 -6.24
CA SER A 80 29.59 20.74 -5.62
C SER A 80 30.05 20.75 -4.17
N LEU A 81 30.89 21.73 -3.81
CA LEU A 81 31.37 21.83 -2.43
C LEU A 81 30.26 22.35 -1.52
N PHE A 82 29.71 21.50 -0.67
CA PHE A 82 28.73 21.85 0.34
C PHE A 82 29.09 21.21 1.68
N HIS A 83 29.08 21.98 2.76
CA HIS A 83 29.34 21.55 4.15
C HIS A 83 30.48 20.50 4.31
N GLY A 84 31.55 20.65 3.49
CA GLY A 84 32.75 19.83 3.56
C GLY A 84 32.73 18.53 2.76
N ILE A 85 31.68 18.25 1.98
CA ILE A 85 31.64 17.19 0.97
C ILE A 85 31.70 17.77 -0.45
N GLY A 86 32.05 16.94 -1.44
CA GLY A 86 31.99 17.24 -2.87
C GLY A 86 30.81 16.51 -3.50
N ALA A 87 29.62 17.10 -3.47
CA ALA A 87 28.41 16.42 -3.87
C ALA A 87 28.25 16.30 -5.39
N GLU A 88 28.09 15.08 -5.91
CA GLU A 88 27.69 14.79 -7.29
C GLU A 88 26.21 15.02 -7.49
N LEU A 89 25.38 14.80 -6.45
CA LEU A 89 23.93 15.07 -6.46
C LEU A 89 23.60 16.19 -5.49
N GLU A 90 22.87 17.18 -5.99
CA GLU A 90 22.13 18.18 -5.23
C GLU A 90 20.67 18.10 -5.68
N TRP A 91 19.74 17.81 -4.77
CA TRP A 91 18.31 17.70 -5.04
C TRP A 91 17.51 18.62 -4.13
N THR A 92 16.57 19.40 -4.68
CA THR A 92 15.65 20.25 -3.93
C THR A 92 14.24 19.69 -4.03
N PHE A 93 13.72 19.22 -2.91
CA PHE A 93 12.44 18.49 -2.89
C PHE A 93 11.26 19.36 -3.32
N GLY A 94 11.10 20.56 -2.74
CA GLY A 94 10.00 21.47 -3.06
C GLY A 94 10.04 22.02 -4.48
N GLU A 95 11.21 22.04 -5.12
CA GLU A 95 11.37 22.41 -6.54
C GLU A 95 11.22 21.21 -7.47
N ARG A 96 11.26 19.97 -6.94
CA ARG A 96 11.17 18.70 -7.68
C ARG A 96 12.23 18.59 -8.79
N SER A 97 13.39 19.17 -8.54
CA SER A 97 14.53 19.17 -9.46
C SER A 97 15.85 19.18 -8.70
N GLY A 98 16.92 18.90 -9.40
CA GLY A 98 18.26 18.89 -8.83
C GLY A 98 19.32 19.01 -9.88
N TYR A 99 20.56 18.83 -9.46
CA TYR A 99 21.72 18.94 -10.32
C TYR A 99 22.69 17.79 -10.10
N LYS A 100 23.22 17.28 -11.21
CA LYS A 100 24.44 16.49 -11.21
C LYS A 100 25.64 17.37 -11.44
N TYR A 101 26.68 17.18 -10.66
CA TYR A 101 27.99 17.79 -10.86
C TYR A 101 29.01 16.73 -11.30
N SER A 102 29.69 16.95 -12.42
CA SER A 102 30.73 16.06 -12.93
C SER A 102 31.73 16.85 -13.75
N ASN A 103 33.04 16.67 -13.48
CA ASN A 103 34.13 17.33 -14.20
C ASN A 103 34.00 18.86 -14.29
N GLY A 104 33.47 19.49 -13.23
CA GLY A 104 33.25 20.94 -13.17
C GLY A 104 32.07 21.43 -14.02
N GLN A 105 31.22 20.53 -14.50
CA GLN A 105 29.98 20.85 -15.19
C GLN A 105 28.77 20.50 -14.33
N GLN A 106 27.74 21.32 -14.45
CA GLN A 106 26.42 21.14 -13.80
C GLN A 106 25.40 20.71 -14.86
N THR A 107 24.62 19.69 -14.58
CA THR A 107 23.53 19.21 -15.42
C THR A 107 22.28 19.11 -14.58
N GLU A 108 21.20 19.73 -15.03
CA GLU A 108 19.90 19.65 -14.36
C GLU A 108 19.32 18.22 -14.46
N LEU A 109 18.72 17.76 -13.37
CA LEU A 109 18.11 16.45 -13.24
C LEU A 109 16.67 16.58 -12.77
N TYR A 110 15.85 15.67 -13.25
CA TYR A 110 14.47 15.48 -12.84
C TYR A 110 14.26 14.12 -12.19
N GLN A 111 13.09 13.88 -11.60
CA GLN A 111 12.78 12.65 -10.86
C GLN A 111 13.04 11.36 -11.68
N ASN A 112 12.80 11.40 -13.00
CA ASN A 112 13.04 10.24 -13.87
C ASN A 112 14.52 9.91 -14.07
N ASP A 113 15.40 10.92 -14.08
CA ASP A 113 16.85 10.71 -14.22
C ASP A 113 17.43 9.96 -13.01
N LEU A 114 16.77 10.07 -11.86
CA LEU A 114 17.15 9.41 -10.62
C LEU A 114 16.34 8.14 -10.35
N SER A 115 15.27 7.89 -11.12
CA SER A 115 14.20 6.96 -10.75
C SER A 115 13.74 7.18 -9.31
N LEU A 116 13.61 8.46 -8.92
CA LEU A 116 13.32 8.88 -7.56
C LEU A 116 11.92 8.45 -7.14
N ARG A 117 11.79 7.88 -5.94
CA ARG A 117 10.53 7.54 -5.29
C ARG A 117 10.56 8.10 -3.88
N ILE A 118 9.48 8.73 -3.46
CA ILE A 118 9.33 9.33 -2.13
C ILE A 118 7.96 8.91 -1.60
N ALA A 119 7.92 8.44 -0.36
CA ALA A 119 6.69 8.16 0.35
C ALA A 119 6.79 8.65 1.82
N PRO A 120 5.64 9.03 2.40
CA PRO A 120 4.32 9.15 1.77
C PRO A 120 4.21 10.42 0.87
N THR A 121 3.11 10.49 0.08
CA THR A 121 2.79 11.67 -0.76
C THR A 121 2.11 12.81 0.00
N ILE A 122 1.66 12.53 1.22
CA ILE A 122 0.96 13.45 2.14
C ILE A 122 1.93 14.01 3.17
N THR A 123 1.48 14.96 3.97
CA THR A 123 2.27 15.47 5.11
C THR A 123 2.60 14.34 6.07
N SER A 124 3.85 14.32 6.55
CA SER A 124 4.35 13.32 7.49
C SER A 124 5.48 13.88 8.35
N MET A 125 5.72 13.22 9.50
CA MET A 125 6.91 13.43 10.32
C MET A 125 8.11 12.61 9.83
N GLU A 126 7.91 11.64 8.96
CA GLU A 126 8.95 10.73 8.50
C GLU A 126 8.75 10.37 7.03
N PHE A 127 9.86 10.12 6.34
CA PHE A 127 9.87 9.88 4.90
C PHE A 127 10.87 8.81 4.53
N GLU A 128 10.54 8.11 3.46
CA GLU A 128 11.41 7.15 2.80
C GLU A 128 11.60 7.51 1.33
N ILE A 129 12.82 7.30 0.86
CA ILE A 129 13.26 7.69 -0.48
C ILE A 129 14.01 6.52 -1.11
N ALA A 130 13.75 6.26 -2.39
CA ALA A 130 14.58 5.39 -3.21
C ALA A 130 15.18 6.17 -4.38
N ILE A 131 16.48 5.99 -4.62
CA ILE A 131 17.22 6.54 -5.75
C ILE A 131 17.91 5.38 -6.47
N ALA A 132 17.72 5.25 -7.80
CA ALA A 132 18.35 4.19 -8.55
C ALA A 132 19.88 4.28 -8.49
N ARG A 133 20.55 3.18 -8.14
CA ARG A 133 22.01 3.09 -8.05
C ARG A 133 22.71 3.29 -9.39
N GLU A 134 22.01 2.99 -10.50
CA GLU A 134 22.50 3.23 -11.86
C GLU A 134 22.20 4.64 -12.37
N SER A 135 21.59 5.50 -11.54
CA SER A 135 21.28 6.88 -11.95
C SER A 135 22.57 7.64 -12.29
N PRO A 136 22.49 8.64 -13.19
CA PRO A 136 23.65 9.42 -13.58
C PRO A 136 24.38 10.09 -12.41
N ALA A 137 23.67 10.40 -11.32
CA ALA A 137 24.24 11.07 -10.16
C ALA A 137 24.94 10.12 -9.17
N LEU A 138 24.60 8.83 -9.17
CA LEU A 138 25.19 7.81 -8.29
C LEU A 138 26.19 6.88 -9.02
N THR A 139 26.50 7.15 -10.27
CA THR A 139 27.49 6.38 -11.04
C THR A 139 28.80 7.16 -11.18
N ILE A 140 29.90 6.54 -10.79
CA ILE A 140 31.26 7.08 -10.95
C ILE A 140 31.70 6.79 -12.38
N ASP A 141 32.14 7.84 -13.12
CA ASP A 141 32.57 7.74 -14.52
C ASP A 141 31.54 7.07 -15.47
N GLY A 142 30.24 7.05 -15.07
CA GLY A 142 29.15 6.53 -15.88
C GLY A 142 29.10 5.02 -16.04
N SER A 143 29.87 4.25 -15.27
CA SER A 143 29.92 2.79 -15.40
C SER A 143 30.00 2.01 -14.09
N GLN A 144 30.34 2.66 -12.98
CA GLN A 144 30.45 2.00 -11.67
C GLN A 144 29.47 2.63 -10.69
N SER A 145 28.59 1.81 -10.13
CA SER A 145 27.67 2.23 -9.06
C SER A 145 28.44 2.60 -7.79
N ILE A 146 27.89 3.53 -7.03
CA ILE A 146 28.42 3.93 -5.72
C ILE A 146 28.58 2.73 -4.78
N THR A 147 29.75 2.65 -4.12
CA THR A 147 30.03 1.65 -3.07
C THR A 147 30.24 2.28 -1.70
N GLN A 148 30.59 3.55 -1.67
CA GLN A 148 30.75 4.35 -0.47
C GLN A 148 30.50 5.81 -0.83
N GLY A 149 29.77 6.53 0.01
CA GLY A 149 29.48 7.94 -0.23
C GLY A 149 29.20 8.68 1.07
N ARG A 150 28.91 9.97 0.93
CA ARG A 150 28.49 10.82 2.02
C ARG A 150 27.16 11.47 1.68
N ILE A 151 26.36 11.70 2.71
CA ILE A 151 25.02 12.30 2.56
C ILE A 151 24.87 13.47 3.52
N ILE A 152 24.16 14.47 3.05
CA ILE A 152 23.66 15.59 3.86
C ILE A 152 22.20 15.81 3.53
N LEU A 153 21.38 15.97 4.57
CA LEU A 153 20.01 16.50 4.48
C LEU A 153 19.99 17.86 5.14
N THR A 154 19.29 18.81 4.55
CA THR A 154 19.15 20.16 5.13
C THR A 154 17.82 20.79 4.74
N GLU A 155 17.36 21.70 5.58
CA GLU A 155 16.35 22.70 5.23
C GLU A 155 17.09 24.03 5.00
N ALA A 156 17.00 24.58 3.78
CA ALA A 156 17.84 25.69 3.33
C ALA A 156 17.47 27.07 3.90
N SER A 157 16.45 27.16 4.78
CA SER A 157 16.10 28.41 5.44
C SER A 157 17.19 28.84 6.45
N ALA A 158 17.19 30.10 6.82
CA ALA A 158 18.17 30.65 7.79
C ALA A 158 18.05 30.06 9.22
N SER A 159 16.97 29.34 9.49
CA SER A 159 16.66 28.67 10.77
C SER A 159 16.48 27.16 10.60
N GLY A 160 16.80 26.66 9.42
CA GLY A 160 16.68 25.26 9.06
C GLY A 160 17.79 24.42 9.65
N ASP A 161 17.51 23.14 9.69
CA ASP A 161 18.35 22.11 10.25
C ASP A 161 19.26 21.45 9.22
N LEU A 162 20.22 20.68 9.69
CA LEU A 162 21.25 20.03 8.89
C LEU A 162 21.67 18.69 9.50
N ILE A 163 21.55 17.61 8.77
CA ILE A 163 22.15 16.32 9.13
C ILE A 163 23.37 16.04 8.23
N PRO A 164 24.60 15.89 8.82
CA PRO A 164 24.97 16.13 10.20
C PRO A 164 25.32 17.61 10.44
N ASP A 165 25.26 18.08 11.67
CA ASP A 165 25.75 19.39 12.09
C ASP A 165 27.26 19.60 11.81
N GLU A 166 28.02 18.53 11.95
CA GLU A 166 29.46 18.57 11.72
C GLU A 166 29.81 18.53 10.25
N LEU A 167 30.88 19.23 9.89
CA LEU A 167 31.41 19.23 8.52
C LEU A 167 31.78 17.81 8.04
N GLY A 168 31.47 17.52 6.80
CA GLY A 168 31.93 16.33 6.10
C GLY A 168 30.87 15.26 5.84
N GLY A 169 29.59 15.54 6.14
CA GLY A 169 28.48 14.65 5.84
C GLY A 169 28.52 13.31 6.57
N VAL A 170 27.43 12.56 6.54
CA VAL A 170 27.32 11.21 7.12
C VAL A 170 27.85 10.19 6.13
N LEU A 171 28.86 9.42 6.53
CA LEU A 171 29.47 8.38 5.70
C LEU A 171 28.57 7.13 5.68
N PHE A 172 28.30 6.60 4.49
CA PHE A 172 27.63 5.31 4.31
C PHE A 172 28.42 4.41 3.35
N SER A 173 28.14 3.10 3.38
CA SER A 173 28.80 2.12 2.52
C SER A 173 27.79 1.10 2.02
N ILE A 174 27.91 0.73 0.75
CA ILE A 174 27.14 -0.31 0.07
C ILE A 174 28.05 -1.52 -0.12
N PHE A 175 27.62 -2.67 0.38
CA PHE A 175 28.34 -3.93 0.22
C PHE A 175 27.69 -4.76 -0.89
N GLU A 176 28.43 -5.73 -1.46
CA GLU A 176 27.90 -6.63 -2.50
C GLU A 176 27.07 -7.78 -1.88
N ASP A 177 26.22 -7.47 -0.91
CA ASP A 177 25.28 -8.45 -0.37
C ASP A 177 24.02 -8.47 -1.25
N GLU A 178 23.62 -9.66 -1.68
CA GLU A 178 22.48 -9.85 -2.57
C GLU A 178 21.18 -9.78 -1.77
N VAL A 179 20.47 -8.64 -1.85
CA VAL A 179 19.06 -8.57 -1.42
C VAL A 179 18.21 -9.21 -2.51
N LEU A 180 17.53 -10.28 -2.17
CA LEU A 180 16.67 -10.97 -3.13
C LEU A 180 15.51 -10.05 -3.57
N PRO A 181 15.14 -10.09 -4.87
CA PRO A 181 13.94 -9.39 -5.34
C PRO A 181 12.70 -9.88 -4.57
N PRO A 182 11.61 -9.10 -4.53
CA PRO A 182 10.37 -9.56 -3.92
C PRO A 182 9.85 -10.80 -4.66
N GLU A 183 9.26 -11.73 -3.93
CA GLU A 183 8.52 -12.82 -4.56
C GLU A 183 7.38 -12.21 -5.42
N PRO A 184 7.28 -12.54 -6.71
CA PRO A 184 6.22 -12.03 -7.57
C PRO A 184 4.83 -12.42 -7.05
N ILE A 185 3.88 -11.48 -7.14
CA ILE A 185 2.48 -11.76 -6.86
C ILE A 185 1.83 -12.23 -8.16
N ALA A 186 1.39 -13.49 -8.22
CA ALA A 186 0.63 -14.01 -9.36
C ALA A 186 -0.74 -13.33 -9.46
N LEU A 187 -1.21 -13.06 -10.68
CA LEU A 187 -2.50 -12.39 -10.89
C LEU A 187 -3.70 -13.31 -10.60
N ASP A 188 -3.52 -14.64 -10.64
CA ASP A 188 -4.60 -15.57 -10.33
C ASP A 188 -5.14 -15.36 -8.91
N ARG A 189 -6.44 -15.58 -8.69
CA ARG A 189 -7.07 -15.56 -7.36
C ARG A 189 -6.52 -16.67 -6.47
N LEU A 190 -6.67 -16.53 -5.15
CA LEU A 190 -6.37 -17.63 -4.22
C LEU A 190 -7.41 -18.75 -4.35
N ASN A 191 -8.69 -18.38 -4.44
CA ASN A 191 -9.79 -19.28 -4.71
C ASN A 191 -10.64 -18.70 -5.84
N ASP A 192 -11.21 -19.55 -6.67
CA ASP A 192 -12.06 -19.14 -7.79
C ASP A 192 -13.34 -18.41 -7.32
N SER A 193 -13.75 -18.64 -6.07
CA SER A 193 -14.91 -18.00 -5.42
C SER A 193 -14.64 -16.60 -4.90
N ASP A 194 -13.38 -16.21 -4.69
CA ASP A 194 -13.03 -14.88 -4.14
C ASP A 194 -13.57 -13.79 -5.07
N ILE A 195 -14.14 -12.72 -4.50
CA ILE A 195 -14.65 -11.58 -5.27
C ILE A 195 -13.54 -10.58 -5.53
N ARG A 196 -13.22 -10.35 -6.80
CA ARG A 196 -12.17 -9.42 -7.22
C ARG A 196 -12.71 -8.05 -7.60
N ILE A 197 -12.14 -7.03 -6.97
CA ILE A 197 -12.42 -5.63 -7.24
C ILE A 197 -11.18 -4.99 -7.85
N VAL A 198 -11.38 -4.20 -8.90
CA VAL A 198 -10.34 -3.40 -9.55
C VAL A 198 -10.75 -1.93 -9.50
N SER A 199 -9.91 -1.07 -8.92
CA SER A 199 -10.03 0.38 -9.01
C SER A 199 -9.05 0.90 -10.04
N TYR A 200 -9.49 1.74 -10.99
CA TYR A 200 -8.65 2.23 -12.07
C TYR A 200 -9.10 3.58 -12.62
N ASN A 201 -8.27 4.60 -12.43
CA ASN A 201 -8.43 5.88 -13.13
C ASN A 201 -8.03 5.71 -14.61
N THR A 202 -8.95 6.01 -15.53
CA THR A 202 -8.80 5.74 -16.97
C THR A 202 -8.16 6.88 -17.75
N LYS A 203 -7.79 7.96 -17.07
CA LYS A 203 -7.19 9.15 -17.67
C LYS A 203 -7.98 9.66 -18.88
N ASN A 204 -9.01 10.44 -18.59
CA ASN A 204 -9.85 11.04 -19.64
C ASN A 204 -10.42 9.99 -20.61
N GLU A 205 -11.25 9.06 -20.09
CA GLU A 205 -12.04 8.11 -20.90
C GLU A 205 -11.19 7.14 -21.75
N GLY A 206 -10.00 6.77 -21.24
CA GLY A 206 -9.04 5.99 -21.99
C GLY A 206 -9.51 4.65 -22.53
N ILE A 207 -10.54 4.04 -21.93
CA ILE A 207 -11.15 2.80 -22.42
C ILE A 207 -11.82 2.99 -23.77
N LEU A 208 -12.34 4.19 -24.05
CA LEU A 208 -13.01 4.55 -25.32
C LEU A 208 -12.06 5.19 -26.35
N ASP A 209 -10.79 5.36 -26.00
CA ASP A 209 -9.77 5.89 -26.89
C ASP A 209 -9.20 4.78 -27.79
N ASP A 210 -9.37 4.88 -29.10
CA ASP A 210 -8.94 3.88 -30.09
C ASP A 210 -7.45 3.47 -29.95
N ASP A 211 -6.59 4.39 -29.51
CA ASP A 211 -5.15 4.13 -29.31
C ASP A 211 -4.85 3.39 -28.00
N ARG A 212 -5.74 3.47 -27.00
CA ARG A 212 -5.56 2.93 -25.65
C ARG A 212 -6.45 1.74 -25.31
N GLU A 213 -7.60 1.58 -25.97
CA GLU A 213 -8.58 0.50 -25.70
C GLU A 213 -7.93 -0.88 -25.63
N ALA A 214 -7.02 -1.20 -26.54
CA ALA A 214 -6.38 -2.51 -26.60
C ALA A 214 -5.53 -2.82 -25.33
N HIS A 215 -4.89 -1.80 -24.76
CA HIS A 215 -4.11 -1.92 -23.52
C HIS A 215 -5.03 -2.15 -22.31
N PHE A 216 -6.09 -1.34 -22.18
CA PHE A 216 -7.10 -1.55 -21.12
C PHE A 216 -7.73 -2.93 -21.21
N LYS A 217 -8.07 -3.38 -22.42
CA LYS A 217 -8.67 -4.70 -22.65
C LYS A 217 -7.77 -5.83 -22.13
N ARG A 218 -6.46 -5.82 -22.49
CA ARG A 218 -5.53 -6.85 -22.00
C ARG A 218 -5.40 -6.81 -20.50
N ILE A 219 -5.25 -5.62 -19.90
CA ILE A 219 -5.18 -5.43 -18.45
C ILE A 219 -6.42 -6.00 -17.78
N ILE A 220 -7.61 -5.55 -18.15
CA ILE A 220 -8.86 -5.95 -17.49
C ILE A 220 -9.14 -7.45 -17.70
N GLN A 221 -8.82 -8.01 -18.89
CA GLN A 221 -8.96 -9.45 -19.12
C GLN A 221 -7.96 -10.28 -18.32
N ALA A 222 -6.71 -9.82 -18.15
CA ALA A 222 -5.71 -10.50 -17.32
C ALA A 222 -6.07 -10.47 -15.83
N LEU A 223 -6.70 -9.40 -15.36
CA LEU A 223 -7.15 -9.25 -13.97
C LEU A 223 -8.43 -10.04 -13.69
N ASP A 224 -9.30 -10.25 -14.69
CA ASP A 224 -10.59 -10.96 -14.60
C ASP A 224 -11.45 -10.52 -13.38
N PRO A 225 -11.83 -9.22 -13.28
CA PRO A 225 -12.53 -8.69 -12.11
C PRO A 225 -14.01 -9.12 -12.07
N ASP A 226 -14.61 -9.06 -10.87
CA ASP A 226 -16.05 -9.13 -10.66
C ASP A 226 -16.67 -7.73 -10.56
N VAL A 227 -15.89 -6.76 -10.03
CA VAL A 227 -16.28 -5.36 -9.91
C VAL A 227 -15.14 -4.47 -10.41
N ILE A 228 -15.50 -3.43 -11.17
CA ILE A 228 -14.56 -2.41 -11.66
C ILE A 228 -15.08 -1.04 -11.23
N ALA A 229 -14.27 -0.29 -10.48
CA ALA A 229 -14.52 1.10 -10.13
C ALA A 229 -13.62 1.99 -11.00
N LEU A 230 -14.21 2.76 -11.89
CA LEU A 230 -13.49 3.64 -12.81
C LEU A 230 -13.60 5.10 -12.36
N GLN A 231 -12.52 5.85 -12.56
CA GLN A 231 -12.44 7.29 -12.40
C GLN A 231 -11.99 7.92 -13.72
N GLU A 232 -12.26 9.21 -13.90
CA GLU A 232 -12.07 9.96 -15.15
C GLU A 232 -12.80 9.35 -16.35
N HIS A 233 -13.99 8.78 -16.11
CA HIS A 233 -14.80 8.16 -17.14
C HIS A 233 -16.20 8.81 -17.22
N GLY A 234 -16.34 9.86 -18.04
CA GLY A 234 -17.58 10.62 -18.18
C GLY A 234 -18.52 10.13 -19.29
N GLU A 235 -18.02 9.40 -20.28
CA GLU A 235 -18.78 8.81 -21.40
C GLU A 235 -19.38 7.44 -21.01
N TRP A 236 -20.37 7.45 -20.11
CA TRP A 236 -20.91 6.25 -19.47
C TRP A 236 -21.89 5.43 -20.33
N GLU A 237 -22.48 6.01 -21.39
CA GLU A 237 -23.50 5.33 -22.20
C GLU A 237 -22.98 4.14 -23.02
N GLU A 238 -21.66 4.05 -23.24
CA GLU A 238 -21.02 3.03 -24.07
C GLU A 238 -20.16 2.03 -23.29
N ILE A 239 -19.81 2.35 -22.03
CA ILE A 239 -18.80 1.58 -21.28
C ILE A 239 -19.24 0.16 -20.94
N ASP A 240 -20.52 -0.04 -20.58
CA ASP A 240 -21.07 -1.36 -20.26
C ASP A 240 -21.08 -2.28 -21.49
N ASP A 241 -21.41 -1.75 -22.67
CA ASP A 241 -21.36 -2.48 -23.94
C ASP A 241 -19.90 -2.88 -24.30
N VAL A 242 -18.93 -2.00 -24.06
CA VAL A 242 -17.50 -2.27 -24.29
C VAL A 242 -17.01 -3.38 -23.38
N ILE A 243 -17.22 -3.26 -22.07
CA ILE A 243 -16.82 -4.30 -21.09
C ILE A 243 -17.56 -5.61 -21.37
N GLN A 244 -18.85 -5.57 -21.67
CA GLN A 244 -19.63 -6.75 -22.07
C GLN A 244 -19.03 -7.44 -23.30
N SER A 245 -18.52 -6.66 -24.27
CA SER A 245 -17.86 -7.22 -25.45
C SER A 245 -16.55 -7.95 -25.15
N TRP A 246 -15.83 -7.52 -24.12
CA TRP A 246 -14.59 -8.16 -23.66
C TRP A 246 -14.85 -9.46 -22.91
N PHE A 247 -16.03 -9.58 -22.27
CA PHE A 247 -16.47 -10.75 -21.50
C PHE A 247 -17.83 -11.28 -21.99
N PRO A 248 -17.92 -11.85 -23.21
CA PRO A 248 -19.20 -12.16 -23.86
C PRO A 248 -20.01 -13.27 -23.17
N ASN A 249 -19.42 -14.02 -22.25
CA ASN A 249 -20.08 -15.10 -21.50
C ASN A 249 -20.50 -14.68 -20.07
N GLN A 250 -20.30 -13.43 -19.71
CA GLN A 250 -20.62 -12.87 -18.39
C GLN A 250 -21.63 -11.76 -18.58
N GLN A 251 -22.42 -11.48 -17.56
CA GLN A 251 -23.34 -10.35 -17.57
C GLN A 251 -22.70 -9.22 -16.75
N TRP A 252 -22.73 -8.02 -17.29
CA TRP A 252 -22.24 -6.83 -16.62
C TRP A 252 -23.38 -5.83 -16.41
N HIS A 253 -23.32 -5.12 -15.28
CA HIS A 253 -24.22 -4.05 -14.89
C HIS A 253 -23.39 -2.81 -14.62
N ALA A 254 -23.90 -1.62 -14.94
CA ALA A 254 -23.21 -0.37 -14.71
C ALA A 254 -24.05 0.61 -13.91
N SER A 255 -23.40 1.35 -13.02
CA SER A 255 -23.90 2.56 -12.39
C SER A 255 -22.88 3.67 -12.53
N TRP A 256 -23.34 4.93 -12.64
CA TRP A 256 -22.45 6.08 -12.90
C TRP A 256 -22.98 7.38 -12.29
N THR A 257 -22.07 8.33 -12.09
CA THR A 257 -22.42 9.72 -11.83
C THR A 257 -22.34 10.55 -13.12
N TYR A 258 -23.00 11.70 -13.14
CA TYR A 258 -22.89 12.63 -14.27
C TYR A 258 -21.53 13.30 -14.39
N ARG A 259 -20.61 13.02 -13.48
CA ARG A 259 -19.30 13.63 -13.51
C ARG A 259 -18.26 12.74 -14.20
N ASP A 260 -17.75 11.73 -13.55
CA ASP A 260 -16.66 10.93 -14.09
C ASP A 260 -16.41 9.62 -13.32
N LEU A 261 -17.42 9.10 -12.62
CA LEU A 261 -17.35 7.88 -11.84
C LEU A 261 -18.27 6.81 -12.42
N VAL A 262 -17.74 5.59 -12.53
CA VAL A 262 -18.49 4.41 -12.95
C VAL A 262 -18.18 3.23 -12.04
N VAL A 263 -19.18 2.47 -11.68
CA VAL A 263 -19.06 1.13 -11.09
C VAL A 263 -19.65 0.12 -12.05
N LEU A 264 -18.85 -0.83 -12.50
CA LEU A 264 -19.26 -1.97 -13.31
C LEU A 264 -19.20 -3.22 -12.45
N SER A 265 -20.20 -4.10 -12.55
CA SER A 265 -20.29 -5.28 -11.71
C SER A 265 -20.89 -6.47 -12.47
N ARG A 266 -20.40 -7.67 -12.19
CA ARG A 266 -21.05 -8.93 -12.59
C ARG A 266 -22.27 -9.23 -11.73
N PHE A 267 -22.34 -8.63 -10.55
CA PHE A 267 -23.50 -8.70 -9.67
C PHE A 267 -24.52 -7.61 -10.06
N SER A 268 -25.79 -7.88 -9.83
CA SER A 268 -26.83 -6.87 -10.02
C SER A 268 -26.60 -5.68 -9.09
N ILE A 269 -26.78 -4.47 -9.58
CA ILE A 269 -26.75 -3.25 -8.76
C ILE A 269 -28.17 -3.04 -8.22
N ILE A 270 -28.32 -3.08 -6.89
CA ILE A 270 -29.59 -2.95 -6.19
C ILE A 270 -30.01 -1.49 -6.12
N ASP A 271 -29.06 -0.63 -5.73
CA ASP A 271 -29.27 0.81 -5.57
C ASP A 271 -27.95 1.55 -5.79
N ASP A 272 -28.02 2.83 -6.12
CA ASP A 272 -26.87 3.71 -6.26
C ASP A 272 -27.21 5.17 -5.92
N ALA A 273 -26.19 5.95 -5.53
CA ALA A 273 -26.37 7.36 -5.22
C ALA A 273 -25.06 8.15 -5.22
N ASN A 274 -25.15 9.46 -5.40
CA ASN A 274 -24.08 10.38 -5.04
C ASN A 274 -24.03 10.56 -3.52
N MET A 275 -22.82 10.49 -2.95
CA MET A 275 -22.61 10.62 -1.51
C MET A 275 -22.33 12.06 -1.06
N ILE A 276 -21.75 12.86 -1.93
CA ILE A 276 -21.36 14.25 -1.63
C ILE A 276 -21.88 15.22 -2.70
N SER A 277 -22.05 16.47 -2.32
CA SER A 277 -22.67 17.52 -3.16
C SER A 277 -21.89 17.82 -4.45
N SER A 278 -20.58 17.55 -4.46
CA SER A 278 -19.72 17.73 -5.62
C SER A 278 -19.80 16.59 -6.65
N GLU A 279 -20.56 15.52 -6.36
CA GLU A 279 -20.67 14.30 -7.18
C GLU A 279 -19.31 13.58 -7.41
N ARG A 280 -18.34 13.77 -6.50
CA ARG A 280 -17.01 13.17 -6.56
C ARG A 280 -16.86 11.89 -5.75
N THR A 281 -17.95 11.42 -5.15
CA THR A 281 -18.05 10.13 -4.48
C THR A 281 -19.41 9.56 -4.72
N MET A 282 -19.46 8.33 -5.24
CA MET A 282 -20.70 7.56 -5.40
C MET A 282 -20.70 6.33 -4.51
N ALA A 283 -21.91 5.86 -4.19
CA ALA A 283 -22.17 4.56 -3.58
C ALA A 283 -22.91 3.67 -4.57
N ALA A 284 -22.59 2.38 -4.61
CA ALA A 284 -23.31 1.35 -5.35
C ALA A 284 -23.48 0.11 -4.46
N LEU A 285 -24.72 -0.35 -4.25
CA LEU A 285 -25.02 -1.55 -3.49
C LEU A 285 -25.20 -2.73 -4.44
N LEU A 286 -24.38 -3.77 -4.28
CA LEU A 286 -24.32 -4.94 -5.14
C LEU A 286 -25.02 -6.14 -4.47
N ASP A 287 -25.77 -6.90 -5.26
CA ASP A 287 -26.41 -8.15 -4.83
C ASP A 287 -25.37 -9.29 -4.78
N THR A 288 -24.69 -9.39 -3.65
CA THR A 288 -23.71 -10.44 -3.37
C THR A 288 -24.19 -11.40 -2.27
N GLU A 289 -25.50 -11.41 -1.97
CA GLU A 289 -26.05 -12.25 -0.89
C GLU A 289 -25.77 -13.74 -1.10
N SER A 290 -25.68 -14.20 -2.36
CA SER A 290 -25.39 -15.60 -2.66
C SER A 290 -23.92 -15.99 -2.42
N GLU A 291 -22.97 -15.05 -2.53
CA GLU A 291 -21.53 -15.23 -2.40
C GLU A 291 -21.03 -14.90 -0.99
N LEU A 292 -21.41 -13.74 -0.46
CA LEU A 292 -20.96 -13.23 0.83
C LEU A 292 -21.95 -13.48 1.98
N GLY A 293 -23.22 -13.87 1.64
CA GLY A 293 -24.31 -13.92 2.62
C GLY A 293 -24.91 -12.56 2.95
N GLU A 294 -24.39 -11.50 2.36
CA GLU A 294 -24.82 -10.10 2.50
C GLU A 294 -24.53 -9.32 1.21
N ASN A 295 -25.19 -8.20 1.03
CA ASN A 295 -24.91 -7.28 -0.07
C ASN A 295 -23.60 -6.53 0.16
N LEU A 296 -22.90 -6.15 -0.90
CA LEU A 296 -21.63 -5.41 -0.84
C LEU A 296 -21.83 -3.95 -1.26
N LEU A 297 -21.43 -3.02 -0.41
CA LEU A 297 -21.43 -1.60 -0.71
C LEU A 297 -20.07 -1.15 -1.25
N ILE A 298 -20.07 -0.57 -2.44
CA ILE A 298 -18.89 0.03 -3.05
C ILE A 298 -19.03 1.55 -3.05
N PHE A 299 -18.08 2.24 -2.40
CA PHE A 299 -17.87 3.66 -2.63
C PHE A 299 -16.76 3.83 -3.68
N ASN A 300 -16.99 4.69 -4.67
CA ASN A 300 -16.02 5.07 -5.68
C ASN A 300 -15.81 6.57 -5.65
N SER A 301 -14.56 7.03 -5.49
CA SER A 301 -14.20 8.44 -5.37
C SER A 301 -13.23 8.90 -6.46
N HIS A 302 -13.41 10.16 -6.90
CA HIS A 302 -12.41 10.93 -7.63
C HIS A 302 -12.39 12.34 -7.06
N LEU A 303 -11.55 12.57 -6.04
CA LEU A 303 -11.51 13.84 -5.32
C LEU A 303 -10.75 14.91 -6.11
N SER A 304 -10.81 16.16 -5.67
CA SER A 304 -10.19 17.30 -6.35
C SER A 304 -8.68 17.15 -6.44
N CYS A 305 -8.11 17.30 -7.62
CA CYS A 305 -6.67 17.10 -7.88
C CYS A 305 -5.79 18.28 -7.44
N CYS A 306 -4.50 18.06 -7.54
CA CYS A 306 -3.47 19.09 -7.58
C CYS A 306 -3.36 19.88 -6.25
N SER A 307 -3.27 21.23 -6.30
CA SER A 307 -3.14 22.09 -5.11
C SER A 307 -4.45 22.36 -4.37
N ASN A 308 -5.55 21.67 -4.70
CA ASN A 308 -6.88 21.91 -4.12
C ASN A 308 -7.05 21.16 -2.78
N ASN A 309 -6.13 21.36 -1.84
CA ASN A 309 -6.14 20.67 -0.53
C ASN A 309 -7.41 20.96 0.27
N ASP A 310 -7.85 22.22 0.28
CA ASP A 310 -9.06 22.64 1.02
C ASP A 310 -10.32 21.98 0.44
N ASP A 311 -10.43 21.88 -0.89
CA ASP A 311 -11.55 21.20 -1.54
C ASP A 311 -11.56 19.70 -1.20
N ARG A 312 -10.39 19.05 -1.19
CA ARG A 312 -10.27 17.63 -0.81
C ARG A 312 -10.65 17.39 0.65
N GLN A 313 -10.19 18.26 1.55
CA GLN A 313 -10.58 18.17 2.96
C GLN A 313 -12.07 18.32 3.13
N GLN A 314 -12.66 19.34 2.48
CA GLN A 314 -14.11 19.51 2.49
C GLN A 314 -14.86 18.27 1.96
N GLN A 315 -14.38 17.65 0.88
CA GLN A 315 -14.98 16.46 0.30
C GLN A 315 -14.87 15.25 1.23
N ALA A 316 -13.74 15.10 1.93
CA ALA A 316 -13.55 14.07 2.93
C ALA A 316 -14.48 14.25 4.14
N ASP A 317 -14.58 15.48 4.68
CA ASP A 317 -15.47 15.83 5.79
C ASP A 317 -16.95 15.60 5.43
N GLU A 318 -17.36 16.03 4.22
CA GLU A 318 -18.73 15.85 3.71
C GLU A 318 -19.07 14.36 3.59
N PHE A 319 -18.14 13.55 3.07
CA PHE A 319 -18.34 12.09 3.00
C PHE A 319 -18.43 11.47 4.40
N ALA A 320 -17.49 11.78 5.29
CA ALA A 320 -17.47 11.23 6.65
C ALA A 320 -18.75 11.59 7.41
N GLY A 321 -19.21 12.84 7.33
CA GLY A 321 -20.47 13.26 7.92
C GLY A 321 -21.69 12.53 7.33
N ALA A 322 -21.74 12.37 6.01
CA ALA A 322 -22.81 11.64 5.33
C ALA A 322 -22.82 10.14 5.70
N TRP A 323 -21.66 9.51 5.78
CA TRP A 323 -21.52 8.10 6.19
C TRP A 323 -21.93 7.90 7.65
N ARG A 324 -21.47 8.77 8.58
CA ARG A 324 -21.94 8.77 9.97
C ARG A 324 -23.45 8.84 10.07
N ASP A 325 -24.07 9.79 9.36
CA ASP A 325 -25.53 9.99 9.43
C ASP A 325 -26.29 8.81 8.82
N TRP A 326 -25.70 8.14 7.83
CA TRP A 326 -26.27 6.93 7.26
C TRP A 326 -26.24 5.77 8.25
N VAL A 327 -25.09 5.45 8.85
CA VAL A 327 -24.96 4.28 9.75
C VAL A 327 -25.57 4.51 11.13
N GLN A 328 -25.60 5.77 11.64
CA GLN A 328 -26.11 6.06 12.98
C GLN A 328 -27.57 6.50 13.02
N ASN A 329 -28.08 7.06 11.94
CA ASN A 329 -29.39 7.73 11.90
C ASN A 329 -30.32 7.21 10.79
N ASP A 330 -29.95 6.17 10.05
CA ASP A 330 -30.67 5.66 8.87
C ASP A 330 -30.97 6.77 7.83
N SER A 331 -30.08 7.78 7.75
CA SER A 331 -30.27 8.98 6.92
C SER A 331 -29.51 8.93 5.60
N GLY A 332 -29.22 7.73 5.10
CA GLY A 332 -28.55 7.53 3.83
C GLY A 332 -29.46 7.65 2.61
N PRO A 333 -28.89 7.60 1.41
CA PRO A 333 -29.63 7.76 0.16
C PRO A 333 -30.56 6.58 -0.15
N PHE A 334 -30.29 5.39 0.38
CA PHE A 334 -31.12 4.18 0.29
C PHE A 334 -30.99 3.34 1.56
N TYR A 335 -31.81 2.29 1.66
CA TYR A 335 -31.78 1.40 2.83
C TYR A 335 -30.49 0.57 2.84
N LEU A 336 -29.84 0.50 4.01
CA LEU A 336 -28.65 -0.30 4.25
C LEU A 336 -28.88 -1.19 5.48
N GLU A 337 -28.52 -2.46 5.40
CA GLU A 337 -28.55 -3.34 6.56
C GLU A 337 -27.35 -3.08 7.47
N ASP A 338 -27.55 -3.26 8.79
CA ASP A 338 -26.44 -3.20 9.74
C ASP A 338 -25.38 -4.25 9.36
N SER A 339 -24.11 -3.88 9.47
CA SER A 339 -22.97 -4.75 9.11
C SER A 339 -22.84 -5.08 7.61
N THR A 340 -23.48 -4.33 6.71
CA THR A 340 -23.23 -4.45 5.28
C THR A 340 -21.73 -4.28 4.98
N PRO A 341 -21.05 -5.28 4.37
CA PRO A 341 -19.67 -5.13 3.94
C PRO A 341 -19.50 -3.92 3.03
N PHE A 342 -18.47 -3.10 3.27
CA PHE A 342 -18.20 -1.96 2.40
C PHE A 342 -16.72 -1.75 2.10
N ILE A 343 -16.48 -1.20 0.91
CA ILE A 343 -15.16 -0.82 0.41
C ILE A 343 -15.26 0.57 -0.19
N HIS A 344 -14.29 1.42 0.09
CA HIS A 344 -14.16 2.75 -0.50
C HIS A 344 -12.89 2.81 -1.33
N VAL A 345 -13.03 2.87 -2.64
CA VAL A 345 -11.93 2.87 -3.60
C VAL A 345 -11.92 4.14 -4.45
N GLY A 346 -10.84 4.40 -5.13
CA GLY A 346 -10.78 5.44 -6.15
C GLY A 346 -9.49 6.25 -6.14
N ASP A 347 -9.48 7.28 -6.98
CA ASP A 347 -8.45 8.31 -7.02
C ASP A 347 -8.79 9.42 -6.03
N PHE A 348 -8.20 9.37 -4.86
CA PHE A 348 -8.40 10.36 -3.81
C PHE A 348 -7.53 11.60 -4.01
N ASN A 349 -6.56 11.53 -4.91
CA ASN A 349 -5.63 12.64 -5.18
C ASN A 349 -4.92 13.16 -3.91
N TYR A 350 -4.64 12.29 -2.92
CA TYR A 350 -4.01 12.68 -1.66
C TYR A 350 -2.53 13.02 -1.86
N VAL A 351 -2.28 14.30 -2.12
CA VAL A 351 -0.94 14.89 -2.33
C VAL A 351 -0.71 16.10 -1.42
N GLY A 352 -1.42 16.17 -0.31
CA GLY A 352 -1.39 17.29 0.64
C GLY A 352 -1.46 16.83 2.09
N TYR A 353 -2.51 17.24 2.80
CA TYR A 353 -2.60 17.02 4.25
C TYR A 353 -2.95 15.57 4.60
N SER A 354 -2.21 14.99 5.54
CA SER A 354 -2.50 13.67 6.16
C SER A 354 -3.90 13.63 6.81
N GLN A 355 -4.43 14.80 7.23
CA GLN A 355 -5.78 14.93 7.77
C GLN A 355 -6.84 14.34 6.83
N GLN A 356 -6.69 14.51 5.52
CA GLN A 356 -7.63 13.98 4.53
C GLN A 356 -7.78 12.46 4.59
N VAL A 357 -6.66 11.76 4.82
CA VAL A 357 -6.64 10.30 5.02
C VAL A 357 -7.26 9.94 6.36
N ARG A 358 -6.91 10.66 7.46
CA ARG A 358 -7.49 10.43 8.79
C ARG A 358 -9.01 10.61 8.78
N THR A 359 -9.52 11.63 8.11
CA THR A 359 -10.97 11.85 8.02
C THR A 359 -11.70 10.64 7.43
N ILE A 360 -11.17 10.02 6.38
CA ILE A 360 -11.78 8.81 5.80
C ILE A 360 -11.56 7.59 6.69
N ALA A 361 -10.32 7.37 7.13
CA ALA A 361 -9.94 6.12 7.82
C ALA A 361 -10.47 6.04 9.24
N SER A 362 -10.45 7.14 10.00
CA SER A 362 -10.80 7.18 11.42
C SER A 362 -12.02 8.06 11.76
N GLY A 363 -12.63 8.71 10.75
CA GLY A 363 -13.76 9.60 10.95
C GLY A 363 -13.42 10.89 11.72
N ASP A 364 -12.15 11.30 11.72
CA ASP A 364 -11.64 12.55 12.31
C ASP A 364 -12.00 13.73 11.37
N ILE A 365 -13.18 14.35 11.61
CA ILE A 365 -13.75 15.42 10.81
C ILE A 365 -13.11 16.75 11.17
N GLU A 366 -12.40 17.41 10.24
CA GLU A 366 -11.74 18.68 10.52
C GLU A 366 -12.76 19.82 10.75
N ASN A 367 -13.80 19.89 9.95
CA ASN A 367 -14.85 20.90 10.06
C ASN A 367 -16.13 20.37 10.71
N GLU A 368 -16.05 20.05 12.01
CA GLU A 368 -17.21 19.59 12.80
C GLU A 368 -18.39 20.58 12.83
N ALA A 369 -18.11 21.87 12.61
CA ALA A 369 -19.15 22.90 12.65
C ALA A 369 -20.17 22.73 11.51
N ASP A 370 -19.73 22.28 10.33
CA ASP A 370 -20.55 22.11 9.15
C ASP A 370 -20.95 20.63 8.95
N TYR A 371 -20.08 19.68 9.33
CA TYR A 371 -20.27 18.24 9.03
C TYR A 371 -20.51 17.39 10.26
N GLY A 372 -20.48 17.98 11.47
CA GLY A 372 -20.79 17.33 12.76
C GLY A 372 -19.60 16.60 13.38
N ASP A 373 -19.83 15.99 14.54
CA ASP A 373 -18.80 15.42 15.41
C ASP A 373 -18.11 14.20 14.75
N ASP A 374 -16.88 13.92 15.19
CA ASP A 374 -16.13 12.70 14.84
C ASP A 374 -16.89 11.42 15.16
N PHE A 375 -16.56 10.35 14.45
CA PHE A 375 -17.13 9.03 14.69
C PHE A 375 -16.17 7.94 14.20
N LEU A 376 -16.32 6.75 14.72
CA LEU A 376 -15.56 5.59 14.26
C LEU A 376 -16.33 4.94 13.09
N PRO A 377 -15.71 4.88 11.87
CA PRO A 377 -16.46 4.59 10.65
C PRO A 377 -16.76 3.12 10.41
N ASP A 378 -16.11 2.19 11.14
CA ASP A 378 -16.35 0.77 10.98
C ASP A 378 -17.51 0.28 11.87
N TRP A 379 -18.11 -0.86 11.48
CA TRP A 379 -19.25 -1.48 12.15
C TRP A 379 -18.98 -1.92 13.59
N ASP A 380 -17.73 -2.24 13.92
CA ASP A 380 -17.33 -2.60 15.28
C ASP A 380 -16.84 -1.40 16.11
N ALA A 381 -17.05 -0.20 15.59
CA ALA A 381 -16.63 1.07 16.18
C ALA A 381 -15.09 1.17 16.32
N THR A 382 -14.41 0.84 15.24
CA THR A 382 -12.97 1.07 15.03
C THR A 382 -12.73 1.93 13.78
N ASP A 383 -11.48 2.21 13.49
CA ASP A 383 -11.06 2.78 12.20
C ASP A 383 -11.25 1.73 11.10
N ILE A 384 -11.50 2.17 9.85
CA ILE A 384 -11.42 1.29 8.68
C ILE A 384 -9.97 1.17 8.22
N ILE A 385 -9.66 0.07 7.55
CA ILE A 385 -8.30 -0.20 7.08
C ILE A 385 -7.99 0.64 5.82
N ASP A 386 -6.91 1.42 5.84
CA ASP A 386 -6.21 1.89 4.64
C ASP A 386 -5.30 0.75 4.14
N LEU A 387 -5.62 0.18 2.99
CA LEU A 387 -4.89 -0.95 2.44
C LEU A 387 -3.65 -0.48 1.69
N PHE A 388 -2.49 -0.95 2.12
CA PHE A 388 -1.24 -0.73 1.42
C PHE A 388 -0.91 -1.93 0.53
N SER A 389 -0.88 -1.68 -0.77
CA SER A 389 -0.55 -2.67 -1.79
C SER A 389 0.78 -2.34 -2.43
N ARG A 390 1.57 -3.37 -2.78
CA ARG A 390 2.78 -3.19 -3.57
C ARG A 390 2.57 -3.63 -5.02
N HIS A 391 3.47 -3.24 -5.89
CA HIS A 391 3.53 -3.77 -7.25
C HIS A 391 3.78 -5.27 -7.24
N THR A 392 3.27 -5.97 -8.25
CA THR A 392 3.41 -7.42 -8.38
C THR A 392 4.86 -7.90 -8.36
N HIS A 393 5.80 -7.12 -8.90
CA HIS A 393 7.20 -7.51 -9.09
C HIS A 393 8.22 -6.54 -8.46
N LYS A 394 7.77 -5.49 -7.78
CA LYS A 394 8.65 -4.48 -7.15
C LYS A 394 8.16 -4.13 -5.75
N ARG A 395 9.09 -3.68 -4.88
CA ARG A 395 8.82 -3.16 -3.54
C ARG A 395 8.43 -1.67 -3.60
N MET A 396 7.41 -1.35 -4.41
CA MET A 396 6.92 0.01 -4.63
C MET A 396 5.41 0.05 -4.46
N GLY A 397 4.89 1.09 -3.78
CA GLY A 397 3.47 1.27 -3.50
C GLY A 397 2.80 2.42 -4.28
N TYR A 398 3.50 3.06 -5.21
CA TYR A 398 2.88 4.15 -5.98
C TYR A 398 1.82 3.63 -6.95
N THR A 399 0.75 4.41 -7.10
CA THR A 399 -0.37 4.11 -8.01
C THR A 399 -0.42 5.07 -9.20
N TRP A 400 0.25 6.21 -9.11
CA TRP A 400 0.37 7.20 -10.17
C TRP A 400 1.81 7.40 -10.59
N ARG A 401 2.05 7.51 -11.90
CA ARG A 401 3.35 7.81 -12.49
C ARG A 401 3.20 8.53 -13.82
N ASN A 402 3.81 9.69 -13.95
CA ASN A 402 3.91 10.41 -15.21
C ASN A 402 5.35 10.85 -15.46
N ASP A 403 6.03 10.18 -16.38
CA ASP A 403 7.44 10.44 -16.68
C ASP A 403 7.69 11.81 -17.33
N GLY A 404 6.66 12.47 -17.84
CA GLY A 404 6.71 13.85 -18.33
C GLY A 404 6.45 14.91 -17.24
N SER A 405 6.11 14.51 -16.03
CA SER A 405 5.85 15.39 -14.91
C SER A 405 7.09 15.62 -14.06
N SER A 406 7.16 16.77 -13.38
CA SER A 406 8.17 17.01 -12.34
C SER A 406 7.82 16.33 -11.01
N PHE A 407 6.56 15.92 -10.79
CA PHE A 407 6.14 15.21 -9.59
C PHE A 407 6.67 13.77 -9.60
N ASN A 408 7.13 13.32 -8.44
CA ASN A 408 7.51 11.93 -8.23
C ASN A 408 6.28 11.02 -8.31
N PRO A 409 6.44 9.76 -8.74
CA PRO A 409 5.39 8.75 -8.58
C PRO A 409 4.92 8.65 -7.13
N GLY A 410 3.62 8.54 -6.93
CA GLY A 410 3.00 8.56 -5.60
C GLY A 410 1.75 7.69 -5.48
N LYS A 411 1.32 7.43 -4.23
CA LYS A 411 0.05 6.77 -3.92
C LYS A 411 -1.06 7.82 -3.97
N LEU A 412 -1.86 7.84 -5.04
CA LEU A 412 -3.01 8.72 -5.22
C LEU A 412 -4.32 7.95 -5.14
N ASP A 413 -4.28 6.69 -5.52
CA ASP A 413 -5.42 5.78 -5.48
C ASP A 413 -5.37 4.97 -4.18
N TYR A 414 -6.51 4.83 -3.53
CA TYR A 414 -6.64 4.20 -2.21
C TYR A 414 -7.72 3.12 -2.23
N VAL A 415 -7.58 2.20 -1.29
CA VAL A 415 -8.59 1.19 -0.95
C VAL A 415 -8.77 1.22 0.56
N PHE A 416 -9.91 1.71 1.02
CA PHE A 416 -10.34 1.61 2.41
C PHE A 416 -11.42 0.54 2.51
N TYR A 417 -11.44 -0.23 3.60
CA TYR A 417 -12.46 -1.26 3.79
C TYR A 417 -12.76 -1.53 5.26
N SER A 418 -13.97 -2.05 5.53
CA SER A 418 -14.39 -2.52 6.84
C SER A 418 -13.79 -3.89 7.13
N ASP A 419 -12.82 -4.00 8.04
CA ASP A 419 -12.26 -5.29 8.47
C ASP A 419 -13.16 -6.01 9.49
N ALA A 420 -14.17 -5.32 10.01
CA ALA A 420 -15.24 -5.95 10.78
C ALA A 420 -16.10 -6.92 9.94
N THR A 421 -16.16 -6.72 8.61
CA THR A 421 -17.06 -7.45 7.73
C THR A 421 -16.40 -8.09 6.52
N ILE A 422 -15.15 -7.74 6.20
CA ILE A 422 -14.41 -8.21 5.03
C ILE A 422 -13.12 -8.90 5.46
N ASP A 423 -12.95 -10.15 5.04
CA ASP A 423 -11.67 -10.85 5.05
C ASP A 423 -10.96 -10.62 3.71
N THR A 424 -9.70 -10.16 3.74
CA THR A 424 -8.93 -9.83 2.54
C THR A 424 -8.19 -11.03 1.96
N GLY A 425 -8.27 -11.19 0.65
CA GLY A 425 -7.47 -12.12 -0.13
C GLY A 425 -6.19 -11.48 -0.66
N LYS A 426 -5.92 -11.68 -1.95
CA LYS A 426 -4.82 -10.99 -2.63
C LYS A 426 -5.14 -9.52 -2.84
N HIS A 427 -4.10 -8.70 -2.69
CA HIS A 427 -4.14 -7.30 -3.11
C HIS A 427 -2.80 -6.90 -3.71
N TYR A 428 -2.81 -6.10 -4.75
CA TYR A 428 -1.60 -5.65 -5.43
C TYR A 428 -1.90 -4.50 -6.39
N ILE A 429 -0.83 -3.84 -6.84
CA ILE A 429 -0.86 -2.87 -7.92
C ILE A 429 -0.24 -3.52 -9.15
N LEU A 430 -0.96 -3.55 -10.28
CA LEU A 430 -0.41 -4.08 -11.52
C LEU A 430 0.46 -3.02 -12.21
N ASN A 431 1.73 -3.36 -12.46
CA ASN A 431 2.66 -2.55 -13.23
C ASN A 431 3.40 -3.45 -14.23
N THR A 432 2.98 -3.45 -15.50
CA THR A 432 3.51 -4.35 -16.52
C THR A 432 4.97 -4.09 -16.88
N ILE A 433 5.46 -2.84 -16.73
CA ILE A 433 6.87 -2.50 -16.99
C ILE A 433 7.83 -3.28 -16.08
N ALA A 434 7.37 -3.65 -14.89
CA ALA A 434 8.18 -4.36 -13.91
C ALA A 434 8.10 -5.89 -14.01
N MET A 435 7.27 -6.41 -14.94
CA MET A 435 7.02 -7.86 -15.07
C MET A 435 7.99 -8.52 -16.05
N ASP A 436 8.32 -9.76 -15.80
CA ASP A 436 9.11 -10.58 -16.70
C ASP A 436 8.34 -10.97 -17.96
N ASP A 437 8.99 -11.05 -19.12
CA ASP A 437 8.38 -11.41 -20.42
C ASP A 437 7.57 -12.71 -20.35
N ALA A 438 8.05 -13.73 -19.66
CA ALA A 438 7.35 -15.01 -19.53
C ALA A 438 6.05 -14.91 -18.72
N VAL A 439 5.98 -13.99 -17.76
CA VAL A 439 4.78 -13.71 -16.96
C VAL A 439 3.79 -12.90 -17.78
N LEU A 440 4.27 -11.90 -18.52
CA LEU A 440 3.46 -11.12 -19.47
C LEU A 440 2.80 -12.03 -20.51
N ASP A 441 3.59 -12.90 -21.18
CA ASP A 441 3.09 -13.87 -22.15
C ASP A 441 2.03 -14.82 -21.55
N TYR A 442 2.22 -15.26 -20.29
CA TYR A 442 1.28 -16.15 -19.60
C TYR A 442 -0.10 -15.49 -19.38
N TYR A 443 -0.12 -14.21 -19.00
CA TYR A 443 -1.37 -13.47 -18.78
C TYR A 443 -1.89 -12.74 -20.04
N GLY A 444 -1.17 -12.81 -21.17
CA GLY A 444 -1.55 -12.13 -22.41
C GLY A 444 -1.39 -10.62 -22.36
N LEU A 445 -0.45 -10.15 -21.54
CA LEU A 445 -0.11 -8.74 -21.37
C LEU A 445 1.08 -8.34 -22.26
N GLU A 446 1.19 -7.06 -22.56
CA GLU A 446 2.37 -6.44 -23.15
C GLU A 446 3.13 -5.62 -22.09
N TRP A 447 4.44 -5.50 -22.24
CA TRP A 447 5.31 -4.86 -21.23
C TRP A 447 4.94 -3.40 -20.92
N ASN A 448 4.36 -2.68 -21.88
CA ASN A 448 3.98 -1.27 -21.76
C ASN A 448 2.47 -1.05 -21.53
N ASP A 449 1.68 -2.10 -21.31
CA ASP A 449 0.22 -1.97 -21.22
C ASP A 449 -0.22 -0.92 -20.20
N THR A 450 0.31 -0.99 -18.97
CA THR A 450 -0.08 -0.03 -17.93
C THR A 450 0.39 1.39 -18.22
N GLN A 451 1.52 1.56 -18.91
CA GLN A 451 2.06 2.88 -19.26
C GLN A 451 1.29 3.56 -20.38
N GLU A 452 0.85 2.77 -21.38
CA GLU A 452 0.10 3.31 -22.53
C GLU A 452 -1.39 3.50 -22.18
N ALA A 453 -1.93 2.68 -21.27
CA ALA A 453 -3.32 2.79 -20.86
C ALA A 453 -3.59 4.07 -20.05
N SER A 454 -2.86 4.31 -18.96
CA SER A 454 -3.08 5.44 -18.06
C SER A 454 -1.78 5.85 -17.35
N ASP A 455 -1.74 7.05 -16.78
CA ASP A 455 -0.72 7.44 -15.81
C ASP A 455 -1.05 6.96 -14.38
N HIS A 456 -2.24 6.36 -14.17
CA HIS A 456 -2.56 5.58 -12.99
C HIS A 456 -2.34 4.08 -13.25
N LEU A 457 -2.14 3.32 -12.17
CA LEU A 457 -2.00 1.87 -12.17
C LEU A 457 -3.22 1.23 -11.51
N PRO A 458 -3.77 0.14 -12.06
CA PRO A 458 -4.92 -0.51 -11.43
C PRO A 458 -4.54 -1.14 -10.10
N ILE A 459 -5.35 -0.89 -9.06
CA ILE A 459 -5.28 -1.58 -7.79
C ILE A 459 -6.27 -2.75 -7.82
N VAL A 460 -5.79 -3.90 -7.41
CA VAL A 460 -6.57 -5.14 -7.29
C VAL A 460 -6.72 -5.50 -5.83
N PHE A 461 -7.94 -5.85 -5.45
CA PHE A 461 -8.31 -6.27 -4.12
C PHE A 461 -9.27 -7.44 -4.20
N ASP A 462 -8.94 -8.56 -3.56
CA ASP A 462 -9.79 -9.75 -3.49
C ASP A 462 -10.45 -9.85 -2.10
N ILE A 463 -11.77 -10.03 -2.06
CA ILE A 463 -12.52 -10.41 -0.87
C ILE A 463 -12.56 -11.94 -0.81
N LEU A 464 -12.16 -12.50 0.33
CA LEU A 464 -12.28 -13.94 0.55
C LEU A 464 -13.75 -14.33 0.75
N VAL A 465 -14.23 -15.24 -0.10
CA VAL A 465 -15.52 -15.88 0.09
C VAL A 465 -15.30 -17.17 0.90
N ASN A 466 -15.82 -17.19 2.11
CA ASN A 466 -15.72 -18.36 2.96
C ASN A 466 -16.69 -19.45 2.45
N ASP A 467 -16.18 -20.48 1.77
CA ASP A 467 -16.94 -21.64 1.24
C ASP A 467 -17.62 -22.50 2.33
N ASP A 468 -17.42 -22.19 3.61
CA ASP A 468 -18.08 -22.89 4.73
C ASP A 468 -19.49 -22.33 5.03
N ILE A 469 -20.38 -22.35 4.01
CA ILE A 469 -21.82 -22.30 4.30
C ILE A 469 -22.19 -23.68 4.84
N GLY A 470 -22.00 -23.86 6.14
CA GLY A 470 -22.44 -25.08 6.83
C GLY A 470 -23.93 -25.34 6.60
N VAL A 471 -24.28 -26.60 6.37
CA VAL A 471 -25.62 -27.12 6.01
C VAL A 471 -26.70 -26.86 7.09
N ASP A 472 -26.45 -26.03 8.07
CA ASP A 472 -27.40 -25.63 9.11
C ASP A 472 -27.33 -24.10 9.30
N GLY A 473 -28.18 -23.36 8.66
CA GLY A 473 -28.50 -21.93 8.67
C GLY A 473 -28.24 -21.08 9.94
N GLU A 474 -27.09 -21.21 10.56
CA GLU A 474 -26.56 -20.24 11.54
C GLU A 474 -25.48 -19.40 10.86
N LYS A 475 -25.74 -18.11 10.69
CA LYS A 475 -24.76 -17.09 10.27
C LYS A 475 -23.48 -17.26 11.10
N ILE A 476 -22.37 -17.62 10.46
CA ILE A 476 -21.06 -17.47 11.06
C ILE A 476 -20.65 -16.03 10.76
N LEU A 477 -20.74 -15.16 11.76
CA LEU A 477 -20.24 -13.79 11.66
C LEU A 477 -18.72 -13.83 11.41
N PRO A 478 -18.19 -13.03 10.47
CA PRO A 478 -16.75 -12.80 10.33
C PRO A 478 -16.18 -12.32 11.68
N ASN A 479 -14.98 -12.80 12.05
CA ASN A 479 -14.24 -12.39 13.24
C ASN A 479 -14.56 -13.04 14.58
N GLN A 480 -14.66 -14.37 14.64
CA GLN A 480 -14.58 -15.05 15.95
C GLN A 480 -13.14 -15.21 16.43
N PHE A 481 -12.13 -15.16 15.54
CA PHE A 481 -10.71 -15.22 15.89
C PHE A 481 -9.83 -14.76 14.72
N LYS A 482 -8.63 -14.25 15.05
CA LYS A 482 -7.55 -13.94 14.10
C LYS A 482 -6.33 -14.77 14.46
N VAL A 483 -5.74 -15.46 13.47
CA VAL A 483 -4.49 -16.19 13.64
C VAL A 483 -3.41 -15.47 12.84
N HIS A 484 -2.39 -14.98 13.55
CA HIS A 484 -1.25 -14.38 12.88
C HIS A 484 -0.25 -15.45 12.43
N SER A 485 0.48 -15.19 11.37
CA SER A 485 1.60 -16.05 10.98
C SER A 485 2.54 -16.24 12.15
N ASN A 486 3.05 -17.47 12.33
CA ASN A 486 4.00 -17.72 13.40
C ASN A 486 5.31 -16.95 13.18
N TYR A 487 5.86 -16.39 14.26
CA TYR A 487 7.09 -15.60 14.20
C TYR A 487 8.09 -16.05 15.28
N PRO A 488 9.37 -16.18 14.91
CA PRO A 488 9.94 -16.14 13.54
C PRO A 488 9.49 -17.32 12.65
N ASN A 489 9.49 -17.13 11.33
CA ASN A 489 9.28 -18.17 10.33
C ASN A 489 10.02 -17.82 9.01
N PRO A 490 11.12 -18.52 8.63
CA PRO A 490 11.68 -19.71 9.28
C PRO A 490 12.20 -19.46 10.69
N PHE A 491 12.20 -20.50 11.54
CA PHE A 491 12.64 -20.39 12.92
C PHE A 491 13.74 -21.38 13.29
N ASN A 492 14.58 -20.98 14.26
CA ASN A 492 15.61 -21.84 14.85
C ASN A 492 15.34 -21.95 16.35
N ALA A 493 15.14 -23.18 16.76
CA ALA A 493 14.72 -23.67 18.04
C ALA A 493 13.26 -23.37 18.41
N SER A 494 12.70 -22.17 18.31
CA SER A 494 11.33 -21.90 18.73
C SER A 494 10.63 -20.83 17.89
N THR A 495 9.30 -20.90 17.85
CA THR A 495 8.44 -19.91 17.20
C THR A 495 7.19 -19.65 18.04
N ASN A 496 6.59 -18.48 17.90
CA ASN A 496 5.35 -18.09 18.55
C ASN A 496 4.20 -18.09 17.53
N ILE A 497 3.06 -18.64 17.94
CA ILE A 497 1.80 -18.58 17.20
C ILE A 497 0.89 -17.64 17.99
N LEU A 498 0.52 -16.51 17.41
CA LEU A 498 -0.38 -15.54 18.01
C LEU A 498 -1.80 -15.76 17.51
N ILE A 499 -2.73 -15.91 18.44
CA ILE A 499 -4.17 -16.08 18.18
C ILE A 499 -4.89 -14.98 18.94
N ASN A 500 -5.78 -14.27 18.29
CA ASN A 500 -6.67 -13.30 18.92
C ASN A 500 -8.11 -13.82 18.85
N LEU A 501 -8.75 -14.01 20.00
CA LEU A 501 -10.12 -14.50 20.12
C LEU A 501 -11.02 -13.34 20.56
N SER A 502 -12.05 -13.05 19.80
CA SER A 502 -13.03 -11.99 20.11
C SER A 502 -14.03 -12.40 21.20
N ARG A 503 -14.12 -13.69 21.50
CA ARG A 503 -14.98 -14.25 22.56
C ARG A 503 -14.37 -15.52 23.16
N PRO A 504 -14.84 -16.03 24.33
CA PRO A 504 -14.38 -17.29 24.88
C PRO A 504 -14.65 -18.46 23.93
N GLU A 505 -13.57 -19.20 23.55
CA GLU A 505 -13.62 -20.37 22.66
C GLU A 505 -12.84 -21.55 23.26
N ILE A 506 -13.29 -22.77 22.95
CA ILE A 506 -12.52 -23.99 23.28
C ILE A 506 -11.48 -24.19 22.21
N VAL A 507 -10.21 -24.06 22.57
CA VAL A 507 -9.05 -24.11 21.67
C VAL A 507 -8.33 -25.44 21.77
N GLU A 508 -8.07 -26.07 20.61
CA GLU A 508 -7.09 -27.15 20.47
C GLU A 508 -6.05 -26.75 19.42
N LEU A 509 -4.75 -26.81 19.75
CA LEU A 509 -3.66 -26.50 18.84
C LEU A 509 -2.67 -27.67 18.77
N SER A 510 -2.47 -28.23 17.60
CA SER A 510 -1.61 -29.39 17.36
C SER A 510 -0.64 -29.16 16.20
N ILE A 511 0.58 -29.70 16.31
CA ILE A 511 1.62 -29.64 15.29
C ILE A 511 1.67 -30.96 14.52
N TYR A 512 1.86 -30.89 13.19
CA TYR A 512 1.94 -32.01 12.28
C TYR A 512 3.16 -31.92 11.36
N ASP A 513 3.67 -33.05 10.91
CA ASP A 513 4.66 -33.12 9.83
C ASP A 513 3.98 -33.11 8.43
N VAL A 514 4.80 -33.07 7.38
CA VAL A 514 4.33 -33.08 5.97
C VAL A 514 3.58 -34.37 5.58
N MET A 515 3.68 -35.43 6.36
CA MET A 515 2.97 -36.70 6.14
C MET A 515 1.64 -36.76 6.92
N GLY A 516 1.29 -35.69 7.65
CA GLY A 516 0.09 -35.63 8.49
C GLY A 516 0.22 -36.34 9.83
N ASN A 517 1.43 -36.72 10.27
CA ASN A 517 1.61 -37.30 11.59
C ASN A 517 1.62 -36.19 12.64
N LYS A 518 0.83 -36.38 13.70
CA LYS A 518 0.81 -35.44 14.84
C LYS A 518 2.13 -35.50 15.62
N ILE A 519 2.83 -34.40 15.68
CA ILE A 519 4.13 -34.23 16.36
C ILE A 519 3.94 -33.86 17.82
N LYS A 520 3.12 -32.85 18.08
CA LYS A 520 2.89 -32.33 19.44
C LYS A 520 1.51 -31.71 19.54
N ASN A 521 0.89 -31.83 20.70
CA ASN A 521 -0.28 -31.04 21.05
C ASN A 521 0.18 -29.89 21.97
N LEU A 522 -0.10 -28.66 21.60
CA LEU A 522 0.28 -27.46 22.35
C LEU A 522 -0.85 -26.99 23.28
N ILE A 523 -2.11 -27.12 22.85
CA ILE A 523 -3.32 -26.79 23.62
C ILE A 523 -4.35 -27.91 23.41
N SER A 524 -4.99 -28.36 24.49
CA SER A 524 -5.95 -29.48 24.49
C SER A 524 -7.28 -29.04 25.05
N GLY A 525 -8.19 -28.54 24.22
CA GLY A 525 -9.58 -28.26 24.61
C GLY A 525 -9.71 -27.29 25.80
N THR A 526 -8.93 -26.21 25.79
CA THR A 526 -8.92 -25.21 26.88
C THR A 526 -9.77 -24.01 26.42
N GLU A 527 -10.69 -23.56 27.27
CA GLU A 527 -11.44 -22.32 27.01
C GLU A 527 -10.51 -21.11 27.20
N LEU A 528 -10.34 -20.32 26.14
CA LEU A 528 -9.46 -19.15 26.08
C LEU A 528 -10.22 -17.95 25.48
N ASN A 529 -9.73 -16.71 25.72
CA ASN A 529 -10.31 -15.47 25.23
C ASN A 529 -9.24 -14.39 25.07
N GLY A 530 -9.41 -13.47 24.13
CA GLY A 530 -8.47 -12.38 23.86
C GLY A 530 -7.18 -12.82 23.16
N PRO A 531 -6.13 -11.98 23.16
CA PRO A 531 -4.86 -12.29 22.51
C PRO A 531 -4.07 -13.36 23.30
N ILE A 532 -3.64 -14.42 22.59
CA ILE A 532 -2.95 -15.58 23.15
C ILE A 532 -1.70 -15.85 22.32
N THR A 533 -0.54 -15.94 22.97
CA THR A 533 0.70 -16.35 22.32
C THR A 533 1.09 -17.75 22.77
N ILE A 534 1.25 -18.67 21.83
CA ILE A 534 1.61 -20.06 22.06
C ILE A 534 2.98 -20.33 21.46
N ASN A 535 3.93 -20.74 22.29
CA ASN A 535 5.28 -21.06 21.85
C ASN A 535 5.41 -22.54 21.47
N TRP A 536 6.02 -22.84 20.31
CA TRP A 536 6.52 -24.17 19.98
C TRP A 536 8.05 -24.18 19.93
N ASP A 537 8.64 -25.07 20.70
CA ASP A 537 10.09 -25.21 20.93
C ASP A 537 10.78 -26.19 19.97
N GLY A 538 10.15 -26.57 18.88
CA GLY A 538 10.70 -27.53 17.88
C GLY A 538 10.89 -28.94 18.44
N THR A 539 10.12 -29.34 19.48
CA THR A 539 10.16 -30.69 20.05
C THR A 539 8.86 -31.46 19.78
N ASN A 540 8.96 -32.81 19.82
CA ASN A 540 7.80 -33.70 19.76
C ASN A 540 7.16 -33.88 21.15
N SER A 541 6.13 -34.74 21.24
CA SER A 541 5.40 -35.02 22.49
C SER A 541 6.27 -35.69 23.58
N LYS A 542 7.46 -36.19 23.24
CA LYS A 542 8.42 -36.79 24.19
C LYS A 542 9.48 -35.80 24.64
N GLY A 543 9.46 -34.55 24.13
CA GLY A 543 10.47 -33.54 24.39
C GLY A 543 11.75 -33.73 23.55
N GLU A 544 11.73 -34.57 22.53
CA GLU A 544 12.84 -34.80 21.64
C GLU A 544 12.79 -33.78 20.48
N ASN A 545 13.93 -33.23 20.10
CA ASN A 545 14.05 -32.30 18.98
C ASN A 545 13.60 -32.97 17.67
N VAL A 546 12.73 -32.31 16.90
CA VAL A 546 12.37 -32.76 15.56
C VAL A 546 13.40 -32.25 14.52
N THR A 547 13.40 -32.80 13.31
CA THR A 547 14.35 -32.45 12.24
C THR A 547 14.02 -31.09 11.61
N SER A 548 15.00 -30.44 10.95
CA SER A 548 14.72 -29.31 10.08
C SER A 548 13.75 -29.73 8.98
N GLY A 549 12.80 -28.88 8.64
CA GLY A 549 11.80 -29.18 7.63
C GLY A 549 10.53 -28.35 7.78
N LEU A 550 9.55 -28.67 6.93
CA LEU A 550 8.23 -28.07 6.91
C LEU A 550 7.31 -28.76 7.93
N TYR A 551 6.60 -27.96 8.70
CA TYR A 551 5.60 -28.37 9.68
C TYR A 551 4.32 -27.58 9.47
N PHE A 552 3.20 -28.12 9.96
CA PHE A 552 1.92 -27.44 9.98
C PHE A 552 1.39 -27.39 11.41
N TYR A 553 0.74 -26.30 11.77
CA TYR A 553 -0.10 -26.27 12.97
C TYR A 553 -1.58 -26.27 12.57
N LEU A 554 -2.36 -27.06 13.26
CA LEU A 554 -3.81 -27.11 13.16
C LEU A 554 -4.41 -26.53 14.42
N LEU A 555 -5.09 -25.40 14.28
CA LEU A 555 -5.91 -24.79 15.32
C LEU A 555 -7.35 -25.24 15.11
N MET A 556 -7.99 -25.77 16.14
CA MET A 556 -9.41 -26.11 16.14
C MET A 556 -10.13 -25.28 17.19
N LEU A 557 -11.19 -24.60 16.81
CA LEU A 557 -12.03 -23.74 17.63
C LEU A 557 -13.48 -24.20 17.43
N ASN A 558 -14.07 -24.85 18.42
CA ASN A 558 -15.46 -25.38 18.36
C ASN A 558 -15.83 -25.98 16.98
N LYS A 559 -16.21 -25.16 16.00
CA LYS A 559 -16.63 -25.57 14.64
C LYS A 559 -15.64 -25.15 13.55
N ASN A 560 -14.61 -24.35 13.87
CA ASN A 560 -13.68 -23.76 12.88
C ASN A 560 -12.29 -24.38 13.01
N ASN A 561 -11.64 -24.62 11.89
CA ASN A 561 -10.27 -25.10 11.82
C ASN A 561 -9.41 -24.12 11.02
N TYR A 562 -8.19 -23.90 11.50
CA TYR A 562 -7.19 -23.11 10.79
C TYR A 562 -5.88 -23.89 10.68
N VAL A 563 -5.26 -23.88 9.49
CA VAL A 563 -3.97 -24.54 9.24
C VAL A 563 -2.94 -23.51 8.85
N GLY A 564 -1.86 -23.42 9.64
CA GLY A 564 -0.72 -22.57 9.32
C GLY A 564 0.54 -23.38 9.02
N LYS A 565 1.45 -22.80 8.23
CA LYS A 565 2.69 -23.42 7.73
C LYS A 565 3.90 -22.84 8.46
N MET A 566 4.85 -23.69 8.87
CA MET A 566 6.06 -23.31 9.60
C MET A 566 7.30 -23.99 9.03
N ILE A 567 8.43 -23.31 8.99
CA ILE A 567 9.72 -23.86 8.54
C ILE A 567 10.71 -23.83 9.71
N LEU A 568 11.15 -25.01 10.13
CA LEU A 568 12.21 -25.16 11.16
C LEU A 568 13.57 -25.33 10.47
N LEU A 569 14.51 -24.46 10.82
CA LEU A 569 15.92 -24.54 10.41
C LEU A 569 16.77 -24.83 11.66
N LYS A 570 17.64 -25.84 11.59
CA LYS A 570 18.61 -26.16 12.65
C LYS A 570 20.02 -26.08 12.12
#